data_942053ef22654ae20019387d817494d3
#
_entry.id   942053ef22654ae20019387d817494d3
#
_cell.length_a   1.000
_cell.length_b   1.000
_cell.length_c   1.000
_cell.angle_alpha   90.00
_cell.angle_beta   90.00
_cell.angle_gamma   90.00
#
_symmetry.space_group_name_H-M   'P 1'
#
loop_
_entity.id
_entity.type
_entity.pdbx_description
1 polymer ?
#
loop_
_entity_poly.entity_id
_entity_poly.type
_entity_poly.pdbx_seq_one_letter_code
_entity_poly.pdbx_strand_id
1 'polypeptide(L)'
;VEARGARPAGTAEEGEAALPELVAVEGLWTHAAAERVGRFESSDDILNRTHDLILSAIRSNLQHVLTDCPHREKLGWLEVSHLLADGLVYNFDLARFYAKVQQDIADSQLPDGLVPDIAPEYTVFKDGFRDSPEWGSACVINPWNAWMVYGDRRVLETAYPVMSRYVAYLAGRADGHIVSHGLGDWYDIGPNPPGESQLTSKGLTATVVYYQDLDNLARTAALLGRADDARRFREQAEAARQAFNQRFYHPADHCYDRNSQTANAMPLASGMADPSEEQGILEQLLRGIEENGWRVTAGDVGFSYLVRALTDADQGDTLYRMVTQDSGPGYVWQLRRGATTLTEAWDADPHSSHNHCMLGHVEGWFYRGLGGIRVDEAGFRRFTLRPVMPRGLDRVTVRYRSVRGEIVSAWKREGGRVSWMIQVPPNTEAMVYVPARDSGEILESGEPLSAVEGVVDPRVEGEKTRFRMMSGVYLFSWPDPLGREPGDGGPSSGGDG
;
A
#
# COMPACT_ATOMS: atom_id res chain seq x y z
N VAL A 1 -22.76 -15.90 -16.90
CA VAL A 1 -24.21 -15.63 -17.03
C VAL A 1 -24.88 -16.99 -17.22
N GLU A 2 -25.59 -17.46 -16.21
CA GLU A 2 -26.41 -18.67 -16.29
C GLU A 2 -27.83 -18.24 -16.67
N ALA A 3 -28.34 -18.69 -17.80
CA ALA A 3 -29.73 -18.50 -18.17
C ALA A 3 -30.55 -19.66 -17.58
N ARG A 4 -31.38 -19.39 -16.58
CA ARG A 4 -32.35 -20.36 -16.02
C ARG A 4 -33.73 -20.05 -16.53
N GLY A 5 -34.39 -21.02 -17.16
CA GLY A 5 -35.81 -20.96 -17.42
C GLY A 5 -36.24 -20.72 -18.89
N ALA A 6 -35.52 -21.29 -19.85
CA ALA A 6 -36.15 -21.47 -21.16
C ALA A 6 -37.21 -22.56 -21.06
N ARG A 7 -38.51 -22.22 -21.14
CA ARG A 7 -39.57 -23.19 -21.33
C ARG A 7 -39.52 -23.74 -22.78
N PRO A 8 -39.69 -25.05 -23.00
CA PRO A 8 -39.88 -25.51 -24.35
C PRO A 8 -41.13 -24.89 -24.96
N ALA A 9 -41.05 -24.46 -26.20
CA ALA A 9 -42.18 -23.90 -26.92
C ALA A 9 -43.38 -24.87 -26.83
N GLY A 10 -44.47 -24.39 -26.27
CA GLY A 10 -45.74 -25.11 -26.39
C GLY A 10 -46.10 -25.25 -27.87
N THR A 11 -46.86 -26.28 -28.21
CA THR A 11 -47.34 -26.57 -29.56
C THR A 11 -48.08 -25.31 -30.10
N ALA A 12 -47.37 -24.52 -30.92
CA ALA A 12 -47.96 -23.44 -31.67
C ALA A 12 -48.60 -24.03 -32.91
N GLU A 13 -49.79 -23.53 -33.26
CA GLU A 13 -50.43 -23.78 -34.57
C GLU A 13 -49.49 -23.28 -35.69
N GLU A 14 -49.48 -23.96 -36.82
CA GLU A 14 -48.60 -23.71 -37.96
C GLU A 14 -48.63 -22.25 -38.39
N GLY A 15 -47.55 -21.48 -38.12
CA GLY A 15 -47.35 -20.14 -38.64
C GLY A 15 -46.38 -19.21 -37.92
N GLU A 16 -46.20 -19.31 -36.62
CA GLU A 16 -45.24 -18.46 -35.90
C GLU A 16 -44.42 -19.28 -34.93
N ALA A 17 -43.13 -19.38 -35.17
CA ALA A 17 -42.20 -19.97 -34.21
C ALA A 17 -42.18 -19.07 -32.98
N ALA A 18 -42.74 -19.53 -31.85
CA ALA A 18 -42.67 -18.84 -30.58
C ALA A 18 -41.21 -18.70 -30.18
N LEU A 19 -40.71 -17.47 -30.08
CA LEU A 19 -39.38 -17.19 -29.60
C LEU A 19 -39.27 -17.60 -28.10
N PRO A 20 -38.13 -18.15 -27.66
CA PRO A 20 -37.94 -18.47 -26.26
C PRO A 20 -38.07 -17.20 -25.38
N GLU A 21 -38.85 -17.27 -24.32
CA GLU A 21 -38.98 -16.20 -23.34
C GLU A 21 -37.82 -16.23 -22.35
N LEU A 22 -37.10 -15.13 -22.22
CA LEU A 22 -36.07 -14.97 -21.20
C LEU A 22 -36.74 -14.61 -19.87
N VAL A 23 -36.84 -15.57 -18.93
CA VAL A 23 -37.56 -15.41 -17.67
C VAL A 23 -36.70 -14.68 -16.60
N ALA A 24 -35.38 -14.93 -16.57
CA ALA A 24 -34.47 -14.26 -15.65
C ALA A 24 -33.02 -14.28 -16.17
N VAL A 25 -32.25 -13.29 -15.78
CA VAL A 25 -30.80 -13.23 -15.94
C VAL A 25 -30.21 -12.82 -14.61
N GLU A 26 -29.31 -13.65 -14.06
CA GLU A 26 -28.59 -13.38 -12.82
C GLU A 26 -27.09 -13.23 -13.11
N GLY A 27 -26.47 -12.16 -12.59
CA GLY A 27 -25.03 -11.96 -12.56
C GLY A 27 -24.48 -12.40 -11.20
N LEU A 28 -23.49 -13.30 -11.19
CA LEU A 28 -22.82 -13.72 -9.96
C LEU A 28 -21.44 -13.06 -9.88
N TRP A 29 -21.23 -12.29 -8.82
CA TRP A 29 -19.90 -11.74 -8.51
C TRP A 29 -19.19 -12.69 -7.54
N THR A 30 -18.19 -13.42 -8.04
CA THR A 30 -17.43 -14.40 -7.25
C THR A 30 -16.11 -13.80 -6.77
N HIS A 31 -15.75 -14.02 -5.53
CA HIS A 31 -14.46 -13.66 -4.94
C HIS A 31 -14.17 -14.55 -3.72
N ALA A 32 -12.94 -14.52 -3.19
CA ALA A 32 -12.59 -15.19 -1.95
C ALA A 32 -13.47 -14.69 -0.79
N ALA A 33 -13.85 -15.58 0.13
CA ALA A 33 -14.66 -15.25 1.29
C ALA A 33 -13.85 -14.51 2.37
N ALA A 34 -13.17 -13.43 1.99
CA ALA A 34 -12.43 -12.55 2.89
C ALA A 34 -13.41 -11.53 3.51
N GLU A 35 -13.43 -11.47 4.83
CA GLU A 35 -14.30 -10.53 5.54
C GLU A 35 -13.80 -9.10 5.42
N ARG A 36 -14.70 -8.15 5.21
CA ARG A 36 -14.36 -6.73 5.23
C ARG A 36 -14.06 -6.26 6.65
N VAL A 37 -12.85 -5.74 6.89
CA VAL A 37 -12.38 -5.27 8.21
C VAL A 37 -12.09 -3.78 8.26
N GLY A 38 -12.04 -3.12 7.12
CA GLY A 38 -11.74 -1.69 7.01
C GLY A 38 -12.89 -0.86 6.44
N ARG A 39 -12.94 0.42 6.85
CA ARG A 39 -13.82 1.43 6.28
C ARG A 39 -13.09 2.76 6.22
N PHE A 40 -13.20 3.44 5.10
CA PHE A 40 -12.69 4.78 4.88
C PHE A 40 -13.80 5.69 4.36
N GLU A 41 -13.83 6.93 4.86
CA GLU A 41 -14.69 8.00 4.39
C GLU A 41 -13.98 9.33 4.59
N SER A 42 -14.09 10.24 3.62
CA SER A 42 -13.54 11.59 3.71
C SER A 42 -14.56 12.65 3.27
N SER A 43 -14.21 13.93 3.45
CA SER A 43 -15.00 15.05 2.91
C SER A 43 -14.84 15.23 1.39
N ASP A 44 -13.89 14.53 0.76
CA ASP A 44 -13.61 14.65 -0.67
C ASP A 44 -14.18 13.46 -1.45
N ASP A 45 -15.08 13.73 -2.41
CA ASP A 45 -15.72 12.72 -3.24
C ASP A 45 -14.72 11.97 -4.14
N ILE A 46 -13.65 12.63 -4.60
CA ILE A 46 -12.62 11.98 -5.43
C ILE A 46 -11.89 10.90 -4.64
N LEU A 47 -11.52 11.17 -3.37
CA LEU A 47 -10.89 10.17 -2.53
C LEU A 47 -11.83 9.00 -2.25
N ASN A 48 -13.11 9.27 -1.94
CA ASN A 48 -14.10 8.23 -1.68
C ASN A 48 -14.32 7.35 -2.92
N ARG A 49 -14.46 7.95 -4.09
CA ARG A 49 -14.60 7.21 -5.36
C ARG A 49 -13.33 6.46 -5.76
N THR A 50 -12.15 7.01 -5.47
CA THR A 50 -10.87 6.32 -5.67
C THR A 50 -10.77 5.09 -4.78
N HIS A 51 -11.17 5.20 -3.51
CA HIS A 51 -11.29 4.07 -2.59
C HIS A 51 -12.20 2.97 -3.16
N ASP A 52 -13.40 3.34 -3.62
CA ASP A 52 -14.35 2.38 -4.21
C ASP A 52 -13.80 1.72 -5.48
N LEU A 53 -13.10 2.49 -6.33
CA LEU A 53 -12.47 2.01 -7.56
C LEU A 53 -11.41 0.93 -7.26
N ILE A 54 -10.53 1.21 -6.28
CA ILE A 54 -9.48 0.29 -5.86
C ILE A 54 -10.09 -0.97 -5.23
N LEU A 55 -11.07 -0.81 -4.34
CA LEU A 55 -11.74 -1.96 -3.72
C LEU A 55 -12.47 -2.85 -4.71
N SER A 56 -13.07 -2.27 -5.73
CA SER A 56 -13.74 -3.02 -6.80
C SER A 56 -12.72 -3.87 -7.56
N ALA A 57 -11.53 -3.33 -7.86
CA ALA A 57 -10.45 -4.07 -8.49
C ALA A 57 -9.91 -5.18 -7.57
N ILE A 58 -9.63 -4.88 -6.29
CA ILE A 58 -9.16 -5.87 -5.31
C ILE A 58 -10.18 -7.04 -5.22
N ARG A 59 -11.47 -6.75 -5.01
CA ARG A 59 -12.50 -7.80 -4.88
C ARG A 59 -12.64 -8.65 -6.13
N SER A 60 -12.51 -8.06 -7.31
CA SER A 60 -12.57 -8.78 -8.58
C SER A 60 -11.40 -9.75 -8.75
N ASN A 61 -10.23 -9.38 -8.23
CA ASN A 61 -9.00 -10.14 -8.38
C ASN A 61 -8.68 -11.04 -7.17
N LEU A 62 -9.36 -10.85 -6.03
CA LEU A 62 -9.20 -11.68 -4.83
C LEU A 62 -9.97 -13.00 -5.01
N GLN A 63 -9.36 -13.95 -5.72
CA GLN A 63 -9.88 -15.28 -6.02
C GLN A 63 -9.21 -16.33 -5.11
N HIS A 64 -8.85 -17.50 -5.63
CA HIS A 64 -7.99 -18.47 -4.94
C HIS A 64 -6.52 -18.02 -4.90
N VAL A 65 -6.12 -17.15 -5.80
CA VAL A 65 -4.92 -16.32 -5.79
C VAL A 65 -5.35 -14.86 -5.94
N LEU A 66 -4.46 -13.91 -5.73
CA LEU A 66 -4.67 -12.54 -6.18
C LEU A 66 -4.30 -12.51 -7.67
N THR A 67 -5.31 -12.45 -8.54
CA THR A 67 -5.06 -12.41 -9.97
C THR A 67 -4.64 -11.01 -10.42
N ASP A 68 -3.85 -10.93 -11.46
CA ASP A 68 -3.53 -9.68 -12.16
C ASP A 68 -4.79 -9.04 -12.74
N CYS A 69 -5.54 -9.82 -13.53
CA CYS A 69 -6.81 -9.43 -14.12
C CYS A 69 -7.78 -10.62 -14.22
N PRO A 70 -9.12 -10.40 -14.03
CA PRO A 70 -10.06 -11.52 -13.97
C PRO A 70 -10.53 -11.99 -15.35
N HIS A 71 -10.13 -11.33 -16.43
CA HIS A 71 -10.70 -11.57 -17.76
C HIS A 71 -9.69 -12.09 -18.80
N ARG A 72 -8.39 -11.75 -18.68
CA ARG A 72 -7.34 -12.17 -19.62
C ARG A 72 -6.48 -13.29 -19.03
N GLU A 73 -5.43 -12.90 -18.30
CA GLU A 73 -4.39 -13.82 -17.83
C GLU A 73 -4.88 -14.69 -16.67
N LYS A 74 -5.51 -14.09 -15.66
CA LYS A 74 -6.02 -14.77 -14.45
C LYS A 74 -4.91 -15.48 -13.69
N LEU A 75 -3.70 -14.93 -13.72
CA LEU A 75 -2.51 -15.48 -13.10
C LEU A 75 -2.25 -14.85 -11.74
N GLY A 76 -1.62 -15.61 -10.86
CA GLY A 76 -1.23 -15.15 -9.53
C GLY A 76 0.17 -14.53 -9.55
N TRP A 77 0.33 -13.39 -10.23
CA TRP A 77 1.53 -12.59 -10.18
C TRP A 77 1.77 -12.12 -8.75
N LEU A 78 3.01 -12.25 -8.25
CA LEU A 78 3.28 -12.20 -6.82
C LEU A 78 3.49 -10.79 -6.26
N GLU A 79 3.92 -9.83 -7.09
CA GLU A 79 4.28 -8.47 -6.67
C GLU A 79 3.14 -7.75 -5.96
N VAL A 80 1.93 -7.81 -6.52
CA VAL A 80 0.77 -7.11 -5.96
C VAL A 80 0.47 -7.58 -4.53
N SER A 81 0.75 -8.85 -4.22
CA SER A 81 0.46 -9.42 -2.92
C SER A 81 1.23 -8.76 -1.77
N HIS A 82 2.42 -8.19 -2.05
CA HIS A 82 3.22 -7.48 -1.06
C HIS A 82 3.31 -5.97 -1.30
N LEU A 83 3.33 -5.51 -2.55
CA LEU A 83 3.37 -4.09 -2.87
C LEU A 83 2.09 -3.37 -2.46
N LEU A 84 0.93 -4.01 -2.65
CA LEU A 84 -0.39 -3.51 -2.24
C LEU A 84 -0.80 -3.99 -0.84
N ALA A 85 0.10 -4.59 -0.06
CA ALA A 85 -0.25 -5.26 1.20
C ALA A 85 -1.04 -4.38 2.16
N ASP A 86 -0.68 -3.10 2.34
CA ASP A 86 -1.41 -2.17 3.19
C ASP A 86 -2.87 -2.00 2.70
N GLY A 87 -3.08 -1.79 1.40
CA GLY A 87 -4.42 -1.70 0.82
C GLY A 87 -5.25 -2.98 1.01
N LEU A 88 -4.61 -4.13 0.97
CA LEU A 88 -5.23 -5.43 1.14
C LEU A 88 -5.62 -5.68 2.62
N VAL A 89 -4.67 -5.60 3.56
CA VAL A 89 -4.87 -6.01 4.96
C VAL A 89 -5.71 -5.05 5.76
N TYR A 90 -5.69 -3.75 5.43
CA TYR A 90 -6.57 -2.79 6.08
C TYR A 90 -8.02 -2.91 5.63
N ASN A 91 -8.29 -3.50 4.47
CA ASN A 91 -9.65 -3.68 3.97
C ASN A 91 -10.24 -5.06 4.23
N PHE A 92 -9.41 -6.11 4.21
CA PHE A 92 -9.88 -7.50 4.27
C PHE A 92 -9.09 -8.32 5.29
N ASP A 93 -9.77 -9.26 5.97
CA ASP A 93 -9.09 -10.30 6.75
C ASP A 93 -8.51 -11.34 5.80
N LEU A 94 -7.20 -11.29 5.63
CA LEU A 94 -6.46 -12.12 4.69
C LEU A 94 -5.50 -13.12 5.35
N ALA A 95 -5.64 -13.38 6.67
CA ALA A 95 -4.75 -14.29 7.38
C ALA A 95 -4.65 -15.67 6.70
N ARG A 96 -5.81 -16.24 6.34
CA ARG A 96 -5.88 -17.54 5.65
C ARG A 96 -5.43 -17.46 4.19
N PHE A 97 -5.71 -16.34 3.53
CA PHE A 97 -5.32 -16.09 2.16
C PHE A 97 -3.79 -16.03 2.03
N TYR A 98 -3.11 -15.25 2.88
CA TYR A 98 -1.65 -15.19 2.91
C TYR A 98 -1.00 -16.54 3.25
N ALA A 99 -1.58 -17.31 4.17
CA ALA A 99 -1.11 -18.66 4.48
C ALA A 99 -1.19 -19.57 3.24
N LYS A 100 -2.27 -19.47 2.46
CA LYS A 100 -2.45 -20.22 1.20
C LYS A 100 -1.46 -19.75 0.12
N VAL A 101 -1.32 -18.44 -0.09
CA VAL A 101 -0.35 -17.88 -1.05
C VAL A 101 1.07 -18.33 -0.72
N GLN A 102 1.43 -18.32 0.57
CA GLN A 102 2.76 -18.80 1.00
C GLN A 102 2.97 -20.29 0.72
N GLN A 103 1.92 -21.11 0.82
CA GLN A 103 2.01 -22.52 0.43
C GLN A 103 2.20 -22.69 -1.08
N ASP A 104 1.45 -21.95 -1.90
CA ASP A 104 1.61 -21.96 -3.36
C ASP A 104 3.03 -21.56 -3.77
N ILE A 105 3.61 -20.55 -3.12
CA ILE A 105 4.99 -20.13 -3.33
C ILE A 105 5.96 -21.25 -2.95
N ALA A 106 5.75 -21.90 -1.81
CA ALA A 106 6.60 -23.01 -1.36
C ALA A 106 6.59 -24.20 -2.34
N ASP A 107 5.40 -24.52 -2.88
CA ASP A 107 5.21 -25.61 -3.84
C ASP A 107 5.78 -25.25 -5.22
N SER A 108 5.88 -23.96 -5.55
CA SER A 108 6.41 -23.48 -6.84
C SER A 108 7.92 -23.21 -6.80
N GLN A 109 8.55 -23.15 -5.61
CA GLN A 109 9.98 -22.83 -5.49
C GLN A 109 10.85 -23.91 -6.15
N LEU A 110 11.77 -23.50 -7.02
CA LEU A 110 12.68 -24.39 -7.72
C LEU A 110 13.81 -24.93 -6.83
N PRO A 111 14.47 -26.04 -7.23
CA PRO A 111 15.56 -26.62 -6.44
C PRO A 111 16.76 -25.69 -6.19
N ASP A 112 17.04 -24.74 -7.11
CA ASP A 112 18.09 -23.74 -6.99
C ASP A 112 17.70 -22.55 -6.07
N GLY A 113 16.44 -22.49 -5.64
CA GLY A 113 15.91 -21.46 -4.76
C GLY A 113 15.09 -20.38 -5.45
N LEU A 114 15.06 -20.32 -6.78
CA LEU A 114 14.22 -19.37 -7.51
C LEU A 114 12.75 -19.56 -7.11
N VAL A 115 12.07 -18.46 -6.84
CA VAL A 115 10.61 -18.36 -6.73
C VAL A 115 10.13 -17.72 -8.03
N PRO A 116 9.33 -18.43 -8.86
CA PRO A 116 8.78 -17.85 -10.07
C PRO A 116 7.88 -16.65 -9.78
N ASP A 117 7.78 -15.71 -10.72
CA ASP A 117 6.99 -14.49 -10.59
C ASP A 117 5.48 -14.74 -10.42
N ILE A 118 5.01 -15.93 -10.80
CA ILE A 118 3.64 -16.40 -10.55
C ILE A 118 3.62 -17.67 -9.70
N ALA A 119 2.69 -17.73 -8.75
CA ALA A 119 2.46 -18.93 -7.95
C ALA A 119 0.96 -19.18 -7.73
N PRO A 120 0.46 -20.42 -8.02
CA PRO A 120 1.17 -21.56 -8.63
C PRO A 120 1.74 -21.22 -10.01
N GLU A 121 2.87 -21.83 -10.38
CA GLU A 121 3.46 -21.62 -11.71
C GLU A 121 2.64 -22.36 -12.78
N TYR A 122 1.46 -21.80 -13.05
CA TYR A 122 0.50 -22.37 -14.00
C TYR A 122 1.00 -22.35 -15.44
N THR A 123 1.78 -21.32 -15.79
CA THR A 123 2.47 -21.18 -17.06
C THR A 123 3.92 -20.80 -16.81
N VAL A 124 4.85 -21.37 -17.57
CA VAL A 124 6.29 -21.10 -17.39
C VAL A 124 6.71 -20.02 -18.36
N PHE A 125 6.98 -18.83 -17.82
CA PHE A 125 7.55 -17.73 -18.57
C PHE A 125 9.08 -17.85 -18.67
N LYS A 126 9.72 -16.83 -19.25
CA LYS A 126 11.17 -16.77 -19.43
C LYS A 126 11.72 -15.41 -19.02
N ASP A 127 13.01 -15.38 -18.77
CA ASP A 127 13.75 -14.16 -18.44
C ASP A 127 13.08 -13.39 -17.29
N GLY A 128 12.98 -12.06 -17.39
CA GLY A 128 12.40 -11.22 -16.37
C GLY A 128 10.94 -11.50 -16.00
N PHE A 129 10.18 -12.18 -16.86
CA PHE A 129 8.80 -12.59 -16.54
C PHE A 129 8.71 -13.88 -15.70
N ARG A 130 9.84 -14.45 -15.32
CA ARG A 130 9.92 -15.61 -14.43
C ARG A 130 10.80 -15.36 -13.23
N ASP A 131 11.74 -14.43 -13.35
CA ASP A 131 12.83 -14.20 -12.39
C ASP A 131 13.01 -12.68 -12.19
N SER A 132 12.05 -12.08 -11.50
CA SER A 132 12.10 -10.69 -11.06
C SER A 132 12.14 -10.62 -9.55
N PRO A 133 13.19 -10.05 -8.95
CA PRO A 133 13.27 -9.90 -7.50
C PRO A 133 12.07 -9.24 -6.88
N GLU A 134 11.49 -8.24 -7.55
CA GLU A 134 10.32 -7.49 -7.10
C GLU A 134 9.07 -8.38 -6.98
N TRP A 135 8.98 -9.49 -7.72
CA TRP A 135 7.92 -10.51 -7.64
C TRP A 135 8.26 -11.61 -6.65
N GLY A 136 9.40 -12.26 -6.84
CA GLY A 136 9.81 -13.40 -6.02
C GLY A 136 10.00 -13.07 -4.54
N SER A 137 10.34 -11.83 -4.19
CA SER A 137 10.46 -11.35 -2.80
C SER A 137 9.15 -11.42 -2.01
N ALA A 138 8.01 -11.65 -2.66
CA ALA A 138 6.76 -11.97 -1.97
C ALA A 138 6.92 -13.15 -0.99
N CYS A 139 7.80 -14.12 -1.28
CA CYS A 139 8.07 -15.26 -0.40
C CYS A 139 8.68 -14.86 0.95
N VAL A 140 9.30 -13.67 1.05
CA VAL A 140 9.92 -13.13 2.26
C VAL A 140 9.05 -12.03 2.88
N ILE A 141 8.54 -11.12 2.06
CA ILE A 141 7.82 -9.92 2.51
C ILE A 141 6.42 -10.28 3.02
N ASN A 142 5.68 -11.16 2.32
CA ASN A 142 4.34 -11.56 2.74
C ASN A 142 4.29 -12.23 4.13
N PRO A 143 5.14 -13.21 4.48
CA PRO A 143 5.15 -13.78 5.83
C PRO A 143 5.46 -12.75 6.91
N TRP A 144 6.35 -11.80 6.65
CA TRP A 144 6.67 -10.73 7.58
C TRP A 144 5.46 -9.79 7.78
N ASN A 145 4.82 -9.35 6.71
CA ASN A 145 3.62 -8.52 6.78
C ASN A 145 2.47 -9.24 7.50
N ALA A 146 2.24 -10.51 7.19
CA ALA A 146 1.22 -11.33 7.86
C ALA A 146 1.51 -11.48 9.36
N TRP A 147 2.78 -11.68 9.75
CA TRP A 147 3.19 -11.68 11.15
C TRP A 147 2.88 -10.34 11.85
N MET A 148 3.26 -9.23 11.23
CA MET A 148 3.04 -7.90 11.81
C MET A 148 1.55 -7.61 12.00
N VAL A 149 0.71 -7.95 11.03
CA VAL A 149 -0.72 -7.67 11.07
C VAL A 149 -1.50 -8.63 11.98
N TYR A 150 -1.22 -9.94 11.88
CA TYR A 150 -2.03 -10.97 12.55
C TYR A 150 -1.39 -11.53 13.84
N GLY A 151 -0.08 -11.35 14.03
CA GLY A 151 0.63 -11.80 15.23
C GLY A 151 0.81 -13.31 15.34
N ASP A 152 0.56 -14.06 14.26
CA ASP A 152 0.75 -15.51 14.23
C ASP A 152 2.17 -15.89 13.78
N ARG A 153 3.02 -16.23 14.72
CA ARG A 153 4.42 -16.61 14.48
C ARG A 153 4.58 -17.82 13.56
N ARG A 154 3.58 -18.70 13.49
CA ARG A 154 3.65 -19.93 12.68
C ARG A 154 3.89 -19.65 11.20
N VAL A 155 3.41 -18.50 10.70
CA VAL A 155 3.65 -18.08 9.30
C VAL A 155 5.14 -17.93 9.01
N LEU A 156 5.92 -17.36 9.96
CA LEU A 156 7.36 -17.21 9.84
C LEU A 156 8.09 -18.55 9.98
N GLU A 157 7.66 -19.39 10.92
CA GLU A 157 8.24 -20.73 11.13
C GLU A 157 8.12 -21.61 9.88
N THR A 158 6.94 -21.58 9.25
CA THR A 158 6.67 -22.35 8.02
C THR A 158 7.39 -21.77 6.80
N ALA A 159 7.45 -20.44 6.67
CA ALA A 159 8.05 -19.77 5.51
C ALA A 159 9.58 -19.76 5.54
N TYR A 160 10.21 -19.83 6.71
CA TYR A 160 11.66 -19.63 6.87
C TYR A 160 12.54 -20.44 5.91
N PRO A 161 12.29 -21.74 5.63
CA PRO A 161 13.09 -22.50 4.67
C PRO A 161 13.01 -21.95 3.24
N VAL A 162 11.82 -21.52 2.81
CA VAL A 162 11.58 -20.93 1.48
C VAL A 162 12.29 -19.58 1.37
N MET A 163 12.10 -18.70 2.37
CA MET A 163 12.74 -17.40 2.48
C MET A 163 14.28 -17.53 2.38
N SER A 164 14.86 -18.46 3.17
CA SER A 164 16.31 -18.64 3.23
C SER A 164 16.91 -19.13 1.92
N ARG A 165 16.21 -20.04 1.20
CA ARG A 165 16.66 -20.50 -0.12
C ARG A 165 16.57 -19.40 -1.17
N TYR A 166 15.50 -18.60 -1.15
CA TYR A 166 15.33 -17.51 -2.09
C TYR A 166 16.39 -16.41 -1.90
N VAL A 167 16.65 -15.99 -0.67
CA VAL A 167 17.71 -15.02 -0.37
C VAL A 167 19.08 -15.55 -0.79
N ALA A 168 19.37 -16.85 -0.58
CA ALA A 168 20.60 -17.47 -1.07
C ALA A 168 20.68 -17.48 -2.61
N TYR A 169 19.56 -17.71 -3.29
CA TYR A 169 19.46 -17.60 -4.74
C TYR A 169 19.82 -16.18 -5.22
N LEU A 170 19.19 -15.13 -4.66
CA LEU A 170 19.49 -13.74 -5.00
C LEU A 170 20.95 -13.37 -4.71
N ALA A 171 21.50 -13.84 -3.59
CA ALA A 171 22.91 -13.63 -3.25
C ALA A 171 23.85 -14.25 -4.30
N GLY A 172 23.49 -15.40 -4.87
CA GLY A 172 24.22 -16.05 -5.97
C GLY A 172 24.12 -15.31 -7.32
N ARG A 173 23.12 -14.44 -7.47
CA ARG A 173 22.90 -13.61 -8.68
C ARG A 173 23.49 -12.21 -8.55
N ALA A 174 23.84 -11.81 -7.32
CA ALA A 174 24.37 -10.48 -7.05
C ALA A 174 25.84 -10.35 -7.49
N ASP A 175 26.15 -9.23 -8.10
CA ASP A 175 27.54 -8.79 -8.37
C ASP A 175 27.92 -7.69 -7.38
N GLY A 176 28.86 -7.96 -6.47
CA GLY A 176 29.24 -7.00 -5.44
C GLY A 176 28.08 -6.52 -4.57
N HIS A 177 27.14 -7.42 -4.21
CA HIS A 177 25.89 -7.16 -3.48
C HIS A 177 24.81 -6.41 -4.27
N ILE A 178 24.99 -6.17 -5.56
CA ILE A 178 24.00 -5.54 -6.44
C ILE A 178 23.29 -6.63 -7.25
N VAL A 179 21.98 -6.73 -7.11
CA VAL A 179 21.09 -7.56 -7.93
C VAL A 179 20.55 -6.69 -9.05
N SER A 180 20.62 -7.13 -10.33
CA SER A 180 20.32 -6.26 -11.46
C SER A 180 19.54 -6.92 -12.61
N HIS A 181 18.85 -8.03 -12.32
CA HIS A 181 17.96 -8.69 -13.28
C HIS A 181 16.48 -8.43 -12.94
N GLY A 182 15.57 -8.86 -13.79
CA GLY A 182 14.13 -8.74 -13.60
C GLY A 182 13.48 -7.70 -14.51
N LEU A 183 12.27 -7.31 -14.16
CA LEU A 183 11.45 -6.33 -14.90
C LEU A 183 11.66 -4.90 -14.40
N GLY A 184 12.02 -4.72 -13.13
CA GLY A 184 12.19 -3.42 -12.50
C GLY A 184 10.84 -2.76 -12.17
N ASP A 185 10.79 -1.42 -12.29
CA ASP A 185 9.58 -0.64 -12.02
C ASP A 185 8.56 -0.80 -13.16
N TRP A 186 7.78 -1.84 -13.09
CA TRP A 186 6.84 -2.25 -14.14
C TRP A 186 5.78 -1.17 -14.40
N TYR A 187 5.57 -0.83 -15.67
CA TYR A 187 4.60 0.18 -16.13
C TYR A 187 4.92 1.62 -15.67
N ASP A 188 6.19 1.96 -15.43
CA ASP A 188 6.58 3.36 -15.27
C ASP A 188 6.30 4.18 -16.54
N ILE A 189 6.04 5.48 -16.37
CA ILE A 189 5.64 6.35 -17.49
C ILE A 189 6.90 6.98 -18.12
N GLY A 190 7.54 6.20 -18.97
CA GLY A 190 8.71 6.62 -19.77
C GLY A 190 8.35 6.96 -21.22
N PRO A 191 9.37 7.12 -22.09
CA PRO A 191 9.19 7.50 -23.49
C PRO A 191 8.66 6.38 -24.40
N ASN A 192 8.73 5.13 -23.95
CA ASN A 192 8.27 3.95 -24.70
C ASN A 192 6.90 3.47 -24.18
N PRO A 193 6.20 2.57 -24.90
CA PRO A 193 5.00 1.91 -24.38
C PRO A 193 5.24 1.29 -22.99
N PRO A 194 4.19 1.20 -22.13
CA PRO A 194 4.31 0.59 -20.82
C PRO A 194 4.85 -0.84 -20.87
N GLY A 195 5.64 -1.21 -19.89
CA GLY A 195 6.29 -2.52 -19.79
C GLY A 195 7.42 -2.50 -18.77
N GLU A 196 8.57 -3.06 -19.13
CA GLU A 196 9.76 -3.05 -18.29
C GLU A 196 10.22 -1.62 -17.95
N SER A 197 10.85 -1.47 -16.78
CA SER A 197 11.33 -0.19 -16.24
C SER A 197 12.12 0.64 -17.26
N GLN A 198 11.73 1.89 -17.39
CA GLN A 198 12.35 2.85 -18.33
C GLN A 198 13.08 3.99 -17.61
N LEU A 199 12.50 4.51 -16.54
CA LEU A 199 13.00 5.68 -15.81
C LEU A 199 14.00 5.33 -14.70
N THR A 200 13.92 4.09 -14.19
CA THR A 200 14.75 3.62 -13.07
C THR A 200 15.52 2.38 -13.50
N SER A 201 16.78 2.26 -13.10
CA SER A 201 17.55 1.05 -13.42
C SER A 201 17.02 -0.16 -12.64
N LYS A 202 16.94 -1.33 -13.29
CA LYS A 202 16.57 -2.60 -12.66
C LYS A 202 17.48 -2.95 -11.48
N GLY A 203 18.73 -2.55 -11.54
CA GLY A 203 19.69 -2.75 -10.44
C GLY A 203 19.29 -2.02 -9.17
N LEU A 204 18.67 -0.85 -9.28
CA LEU A 204 18.18 -0.11 -8.12
C LEU A 204 17.01 -0.84 -7.47
N THR A 205 15.96 -1.13 -8.23
CA THR A 205 14.72 -1.74 -7.69
C THR A 205 14.99 -3.14 -7.11
N ALA A 206 15.69 -3.99 -7.88
CA ALA A 206 16.05 -5.34 -7.45
C ALA A 206 16.93 -5.36 -6.19
N THR A 207 17.89 -4.42 -6.06
CA THR A 207 18.75 -4.37 -4.87
C THR A 207 18.00 -3.86 -3.64
N VAL A 208 17.05 -2.94 -3.80
CA VAL A 208 16.21 -2.49 -2.67
C VAL A 208 15.37 -3.64 -2.12
N VAL A 209 14.70 -4.43 -2.97
CA VAL A 209 13.91 -5.56 -2.49
C VAL A 209 14.80 -6.66 -1.91
N TYR A 210 15.96 -6.93 -2.50
CA TYR A 210 16.95 -7.85 -1.91
C TYR A 210 17.42 -7.41 -0.52
N TYR A 211 17.68 -6.13 -0.32
CA TYR A 211 17.99 -5.59 1.01
C TYR A 211 16.85 -5.82 2.00
N GLN A 212 15.60 -5.55 1.60
CA GLN A 212 14.44 -5.78 2.45
C GLN A 212 14.26 -7.27 2.79
N ASP A 213 14.55 -8.15 1.85
CA ASP A 213 14.53 -9.58 2.08
C ASP A 213 15.56 -9.99 3.13
N LEU A 214 16.78 -9.48 3.04
CA LEU A 214 17.83 -9.70 4.03
C LEU A 214 17.44 -9.18 5.41
N ASP A 215 16.88 -7.99 5.53
CA ASP A 215 16.46 -7.40 6.80
C ASP A 215 15.28 -8.16 7.41
N ASN A 216 14.25 -8.48 6.63
CA ASN A 216 13.11 -9.27 7.09
C ASN A 216 13.53 -10.69 7.52
N LEU A 217 14.43 -11.31 6.78
CA LEU A 217 14.95 -12.63 7.14
C LEU A 217 15.83 -12.59 8.39
N ALA A 218 16.63 -11.53 8.59
CA ALA A 218 17.40 -11.31 9.80
C ALA A 218 16.51 -11.15 11.04
N ARG A 219 15.44 -10.36 10.92
CA ARG A 219 14.43 -10.17 11.97
C ARG A 219 13.70 -11.48 12.26
N THR A 220 13.29 -12.19 11.21
CA THR A 220 12.63 -13.51 11.33
C THR A 220 13.54 -14.51 12.03
N ALA A 221 14.81 -14.61 11.63
CA ALA A 221 15.79 -15.48 12.26
C ALA A 221 15.96 -15.17 13.76
N ALA A 222 16.03 -13.90 14.13
CA ALA A 222 16.10 -13.47 15.52
C ALA A 222 14.87 -13.90 16.33
N LEU A 223 13.65 -13.71 15.78
CA LEU A 223 12.39 -14.14 16.39
C LEU A 223 12.33 -15.67 16.57
N LEU A 224 12.91 -16.42 15.64
CA LEU A 224 12.97 -17.88 15.69
C LEU A 224 14.12 -18.43 16.53
N GLY A 225 14.93 -17.57 17.17
CA GLY A 225 16.07 -17.98 18.00
C GLY A 225 17.31 -18.44 17.21
N ARG A 226 17.40 -18.11 15.92
CA ARG A 226 18.50 -18.46 15.01
C ARG A 226 19.55 -17.34 14.98
N ALA A 227 20.27 -17.17 16.09
CA ALA A 227 21.14 -16.01 16.31
C ALA A 227 22.25 -15.85 15.25
N ASP A 228 22.86 -16.95 14.80
CA ASP A 228 23.93 -16.90 13.79
C ASP A 228 23.39 -16.50 12.42
N ASP A 229 22.23 -17.01 12.03
CA ASP A 229 21.55 -16.60 10.79
C ASP A 229 21.16 -15.12 10.86
N ALA A 230 20.61 -14.66 11.99
CA ALA A 230 20.22 -13.28 12.19
C ALA A 230 21.40 -12.30 12.05
N ARG A 231 22.57 -12.70 12.57
CA ARG A 231 23.82 -11.91 12.42
C ARG A 231 24.27 -11.88 10.97
N ARG A 232 24.37 -13.05 10.32
CA ARG A 232 24.81 -13.18 8.94
C ARG A 232 23.96 -12.35 7.98
N PHE A 233 22.63 -12.41 8.10
CA PHE A 233 21.73 -11.67 7.22
C PHE A 233 21.80 -10.16 7.47
N ARG A 234 21.99 -9.69 8.72
CA ARG A 234 22.25 -8.26 8.98
C ARG A 234 23.54 -7.75 8.34
N GLU A 235 24.62 -8.56 8.45
CA GLU A 235 25.89 -8.21 7.82
C GLU A 235 25.76 -8.10 6.29
N GLN A 236 25.01 -9.02 5.67
CA GLN A 236 24.73 -9.00 4.25
C GLN A 236 23.83 -7.81 3.87
N ALA A 237 22.81 -7.48 4.66
CA ALA A 237 21.96 -6.31 4.45
C ALA A 237 22.77 -5.01 4.49
N GLU A 238 23.65 -4.87 5.48
CA GLU A 238 24.51 -3.68 5.58
C GLU A 238 25.50 -3.59 4.40
N ALA A 239 26.06 -4.71 3.97
CA ALA A 239 26.93 -4.73 2.78
C ALA A 239 26.15 -4.34 1.50
N ALA A 240 24.92 -4.82 1.35
CA ALA A 240 24.06 -4.44 0.22
C ALA A 240 23.70 -2.94 0.27
N ARG A 241 23.38 -2.39 1.45
CA ARG A 241 23.12 -0.96 1.64
C ARG A 241 24.33 -0.10 1.26
N GLN A 242 25.53 -0.47 1.67
CA GLN A 242 26.76 0.24 1.33
C GLN A 242 27.04 0.20 -0.17
N ALA A 243 26.97 -0.99 -0.78
CA ALA A 243 27.18 -1.14 -2.23
C ALA A 243 26.14 -0.36 -3.04
N PHE A 244 24.87 -0.37 -2.59
CA PHE A 244 23.79 0.40 -3.20
C PHE A 244 24.06 1.90 -3.18
N ASN A 245 24.40 2.48 -2.04
CA ASN A 245 24.70 3.91 -1.92
C ASN A 245 25.94 4.29 -2.76
N GLN A 246 26.97 3.46 -2.75
CA GLN A 246 28.16 3.68 -3.59
C GLN A 246 27.84 3.65 -5.08
N ARG A 247 26.90 2.82 -5.50
CA ARG A 247 26.55 2.60 -6.92
C ARG A 247 25.58 3.64 -7.45
N PHE A 248 24.57 4.02 -6.68
CA PHE A 248 23.40 4.74 -7.20
C PHE A 248 23.22 6.14 -6.63
N TYR A 249 23.84 6.48 -5.49
CA TYR A 249 23.69 7.83 -4.92
C TYR A 249 24.60 8.85 -5.57
N HIS A 250 24.06 10.02 -5.91
CA HIS A 250 24.73 11.17 -6.47
C HIS A 250 24.76 12.33 -5.47
N PRO A 251 25.84 12.47 -4.65
CA PRO A 251 25.85 13.44 -3.54
C PRO A 251 25.72 14.89 -3.97
N ALA A 252 26.21 15.24 -5.17
CA ALA A 252 26.15 16.61 -5.68
C ALA A 252 24.73 17.08 -6.00
N ASP A 253 23.85 16.13 -6.34
CA ASP A 253 22.49 16.39 -6.77
C ASP A 253 21.45 15.91 -5.74
N HIS A 254 21.87 15.31 -4.64
CA HIS A 254 21.03 14.67 -3.62
C HIS A 254 19.96 13.74 -4.21
N CYS A 255 20.34 12.87 -5.15
CA CYS A 255 19.42 11.98 -5.80
C CYS A 255 20.03 10.61 -6.08
N TYR A 256 19.17 9.65 -6.42
CA TYR A 256 19.59 8.31 -6.82
C TYR A 256 19.39 8.07 -8.32
N ASP A 257 20.30 7.26 -8.90
CA ASP A 257 20.26 6.74 -10.27
C ASP A 257 19.94 7.84 -11.29
N ARG A 258 18.78 7.83 -11.92
CA ARG A 258 18.34 8.80 -12.94
C ARG A 258 17.39 9.87 -12.39
N ASN A 259 17.34 10.05 -11.07
CA ASN A 259 16.50 11.04 -10.40
C ASN A 259 14.98 10.86 -10.69
N SER A 260 14.53 9.62 -10.92
CA SER A 260 13.11 9.32 -11.08
C SER A 260 12.38 9.34 -9.73
N GLN A 261 11.03 9.42 -9.74
CA GLN A 261 10.23 9.30 -8.51
C GLN A 261 10.55 8.00 -7.76
N THR A 262 10.65 6.89 -8.47
CA THR A 262 10.97 5.57 -7.92
C THR A 262 12.39 5.52 -7.37
N ALA A 263 13.36 6.06 -8.10
CA ALA A 263 14.77 6.04 -7.70
C ALA A 263 15.02 6.74 -6.36
N ASN A 264 14.30 7.83 -6.08
CA ASN A 264 14.42 8.57 -4.83
C ASN A 264 13.51 8.01 -3.73
N ALA A 265 12.31 7.53 -4.08
CA ALA A 265 11.35 7.04 -3.09
C ALA A 265 11.76 5.69 -2.46
N MET A 266 12.32 4.76 -3.25
CA MET A 266 12.66 3.43 -2.75
C MET A 266 13.70 3.45 -1.63
N PRO A 267 14.84 4.15 -1.73
CA PRO A 267 15.82 4.21 -0.63
C PRO A 267 15.28 4.94 0.61
N LEU A 268 14.46 5.98 0.45
CA LEU A 268 13.80 6.66 1.57
C LEU A 268 12.86 5.70 2.31
N ALA A 269 11.95 5.05 1.60
CA ALA A 269 10.95 4.18 2.20
C ALA A 269 11.51 2.86 2.78
N SER A 270 12.68 2.42 2.30
CA SER A 270 13.35 1.19 2.77
C SER A 270 14.38 1.41 3.87
N GLY A 271 14.74 2.67 4.17
CA GLY A 271 15.81 3.01 5.11
C GLY A 271 17.21 2.72 4.58
N MET A 272 17.38 2.64 3.25
CA MET A 272 18.70 2.49 2.63
C MET A 272 19.43 3.80 2.44
N ALA A 273 18.72 4.92 2.36
CA ALA A 273 19.32 6.25 2.33
C ALA A 273 20.13 6.52 3.61
N ASP A 274 21.19 7.33 3.47
CA ASP A 274 21.89 7.83 4.65
C ASP A 274 20.98 8.84 5.37
N PRO A 275 20.76 8.73 6.69
CA PRO A 275 19.89 9.66 7.42
C PRO A 275 20.29 11.14 7.28
N SER A 276 21.57 11.44 7.04
CA SER A 276 22.04 12.81 6.81
C SER A 276 21.62 13.38 5.45
N GLU A 277 21.26 12.53 4.49
CA GLU A 277 20.93 12.90 3.11
C GLU A 277 19.42 12.86 2.83
N GLU A 278 18.62 12.23 3.71
CA GLU A 278 17.19 12.00 3.51
C GLU A 278 16.42 13.28 3.16
N GLN A 279 16.74 14.40 3.82
CA GLN A 279 16.07 15.67 3.56
C GLN A 279 16.35 16.18 2.12
N GLY A 280 17.59 16.14 1.67
CA GLY A 280 17.97 16.55 0.31
C GLY A 280 17.32 15.67 -0.75
N ILE A 281 17.28 14.34 -0.52
CA ILE A 281 16.63 13.37 -1.41
C ILE A 281 15.12 13.62 -1.48
N LEU A 282 14.49 13.89 -0.34
CA LEU A 282 13.06 14.22 -0.27
C LEU A 282 12.75 15.51 -1.06
N GLU A 283 13.57 16.54 -0.93
CA GLU A 283 13.43 17.79 -1.68
C GLU A 283 13.53 17.57 -3.19
N GLN A 284 14.45 16.72 -3.64
CA GLN A 284 14.55 16.34 -5.05
C GLN A 284 13.33 15.56 -5.53
N LEU A 285 12.83 14.62 -4.72
CA LEU A 285 11.62 13.87 -5.01
C LEU A 285 10.41 14.81 -5.18
N LEU A 286 10.21 15.74 -4.25
CA LEU A 286 9.10 16.69 -4.28
C LEU A 286 9.19 17.62 -5.49
N ARG A 287 10.38 18.10 -5.82
CA ARG A 287 10.63 18.92 -7.03
C ARG A 287 10.26 18.15 -8.29
N GLY A 288 10.71 16.90 -8.43
CA GLY A 288 10.38 16.07 -9.58
C GLY A 288 8.90 15.77 -9.71
N ILE A 289 8.17 15.63 -8.60
CA ILE A 289 6.71 15.50 -8.61
C ILE A 289 6.04 16.77 -9.12
N GLU A 290 6.48 17.95 -8.63
CA GLU A 290 5.93 19.24 -9.05
C GLU A 290 6.21 19.53 -10.54
N GLU A 291 7.43 19.33 -11.01
CA GLU A 291 7.83 19.48 -12.40
C GLU A 291 7.05 18.58 -13.36
N ASN A 292 6.65 17.39 -12.89
CA ASN A 292 5.78 16.49 -13.65
C ASN A 292 4.27 16.82 -13.48
N GLY A 293 3.91 17.97 -12.94
CA GLY A 293 2.53 18.42 -12.78
C GLY A 293 1.73 17.56 -11.80
N TRP A 294 2.35 17.10 -10.72
CA TRP A 294 1.76 16.28 -9.65
C TRP A 294 1.28 14.90 -10.12
N ARG A 295 1.77 14.44 -11.25
CA ARG A 295 1.43 13.12 -11.80
C ARG A 295 2.37 12.04 -11.27
N VAL A 296 1.85 10.86 -11.10
CA VAL A 296 2.66 9.66 -10.84
C VAL A 296 3.36 9.28 -12.14
N THR A 297 4.68 9.14 -12.10
CA THR A 297 5.49 8.59 -13.19
C THR A 297 6.07 7.22 -12.83
N ALA A 298 6.02 6.87 -11.56
CA ALA A 298 6.40 5.55 -11.06
C ALA A 298 5.47 4.47 -11.62
N GLY A 299 6.03 3.30 -11.83
CA GLY A 299 5.28 2.09 -12.13
C GLY A 299 4.72 1.44 -10.87
N ASP A 300 4.30 0.18 -10.99
CA ASP A 300 3.73 -0.59 -9.89
C ASP A 300 4.66 -0.67 -8.68
N VAL A 301 5.92 -1.06 -8.90
CA VAL A 301 6.90 -1.23 -7.83
C VAL A 301 7.17 0.12 -7.15
N GLY A 302 7.55 1.12 -7.92
CA GLY A 302 7.96 2.42 -7.40
C GLY A 302 6.82 3.16 -6.70
N PHE A 303 5.59 3.04 -7.17
CA PHE A 303 4.46 3.76 -6.59
C PHE A 303 4.14 3.30 -5.16
N SER A 304 4.31 2.03 -4.85
CA SER A 304 4.20 1.53 -3.47
C SER A 304 5.17 2.24 -2.52
N TYR A 305 6.42 2.37 -2.93
CA TYR A 305 7.45 3.06 -2.14
C TYR A 305 7.25 4.58 -2.11
N LEU A 306 6.80 5.17 -3.22
CA LEU A 306 6.48 6.60 -3.29
C LEU A 306 5.41 6.98 -2.27
N VAL A 307 4.32 6.22 -2.21
CA VAL A 307 3.25 6.43 -1.22
C VAL A 307 3.78 6.31 0.20
N ARG A 308 4.63 5.31 0.48
CA ARG A 308 5.25 5.11 1.81
C ARG A 308 6.20 6.25 2.16
N ALA A 309 7.13 6.60 1.27
CA ALA A 309 8.10 7.68 1.50
C ALA A 309 7.41 9.01 1.82
N LEU A 310 6.42 9.40 1.01
CA LEU A 310 5.67 10.64 1.23
C LEU A 310 4.81 10.59 2.51
N THR A 311 4.24 9.42 2.83
CA THR A 311 3.46 9.24 4.08
C THR A 311 4.35 9.37 5.31
N ASP A 312 5.53 8.76 5.30
CA ASP A 312 6.44 8.75 6.44
C ASP A 312 7.13 10.12 6.64
N ALA A 313 7.31 10.87 5.55
CA ALA A 313 7.79 12.25 5.55
C ALA A 313 6.69 13.31 5.80
N ASP A 314 5.48 12.92 6.21
CA ASP A 314 4.32 13.81 6.44
C ASP A 314 3.91 14.67 5.21
N GLN A 315 4.19 14.21 3.98
CA GLN A 315 3.89 14.92 2.73
C GLN A 315 2.45 14.68 2.25
N GLY A 316 1.48 14.83 3.15
CA GLY A 316 0.06 14.57 2.86
C GLY A 316 -0.54 15.52 1.83
N ASP A 317 -0.15 16.79 1.81
CA ASP A 317 -0.60 17.75 0.79
C ASP A 317 -0.14 17.34 -0.62
N THR A 318 1.09 16.82 -0.73
CA THR A 318 1.64 16.29 -1.98
C THR A 318 0.84 15.09 -2.46
N LEU A 319 0.63 14.08 -1.61
CA LEU A 319 -0.16 12.89 -1.96
C LEU A 319 -1.60 13.27 -2.31
N TYR A 320 -2.23 14.13 -1.51
CA TYR A 320 -3.58 14.60 -1.80
C TYR A 320 -3.66 15.22 -3.20
N ARG A 321 -2.71 16.11 -3.53
CA ARG A 321 -2.66 16.75 -4.85
C ARG A 321 -2.38 15.76 -5.98
N MET A 322 -1.52 14.77 -5.76
CA MET A 322 -1.24 13.72 -6.75
C MET A 322 -2.49 12.86 -7.04
N VAL A 323 -3.28 12.54 -6.02
CA VAL A 323 -4.50 11.73 -6.16
C VAL A 323 -5.62 12.52 -6.85
N THR A 324 -5.74 13.82 -6.54
CA THR A 324 -6.85 14.68 -7.00
C THR A 324 -6.51 15.49 -8.25
N GLN A 325 -5.28 15.42 -8.79
CA GLN A 325 -4.91 16.12 -10.01
C GLN A 325 -5.76 15.63 -11.20
N ASP A 326 -6.13 16.55 -12.10
CA ASP A 326 -6.97 16.29 -13.26
C ASP A 326 -6.35 16.73 -14.61
N SER A 327 -5.07 17.12 -14.54
CA SER A 327 -4.31 17.61 -15.70
C SER A 327 -3.82 16.53 -16.66
N GLY A 328 -3.97 15.25 -16.29
CA GLY A 328 -3.50 14.11 -17.10
C GLY A 328 -3.84 12.75 -16.50
N PRO A 329 -3.23 11.69 -16.99
CA PRO A 329 -3.43 10.34 -16.49
C PRO A 329 -3.30 10.24 -14.96
N GLY A 330 -4.20 9.48 -14.33
CA GLY A 330 -4.32 9.32 -12.89
C GLY A 330 -5.71 8.86 -12.46
N TYR A 331 -6.02 8.87 -11.17
CA TYR A 331 -7.32 8.41 -10.66
C TYR A 331 -8.50 9.23 -11.21
N VAL A 332 -8.41 10.56 -11.18
CA VAL A 332 -9.47 11.44 -11.72
C VAL A 332 -9.70 11.20 -13.21
N TRP A 333 -8.63 10.94 -13.96
CA TRP A 333 -8.71 10.59 -15.36
C TRP A 333 -9.50 9.32 -15.61
N GLN A 334 -9.28 8.27 -14.82
CA GLN A 334 -10.02 7.01 -14.89
C GLN A 334 -11.50 7.21 -14.48
N LEU A 335 -11.75 7.91 -13.37
CA LEU A 335 -13.11 8.22 -12.90
C LEU A 335 -13.92 9.01 -13.91
N ARG A 336 -13.34 10.03 -14.57
CA ARG A 336 -14.00 10.81 -15.62
C ARG A 336 -14.35 10.00 -16.88
N ARG A 337 -13.63 8.90 -17.11
CA ARG A 337 -13.92 7.95 -18.21
C ARG A 337 -14.90 6.87 -17.83
N GLY A 338 -15.50 6.95 -16.66
CA GLY A 338 -16.53 6.02 -16.20
C GLY A 338 -15.95 4.69 -15.72
N ALA A 339 -14.66 4.65 -15.31
CA ALA A 339 -14.08 3.44 -14.74
C ALA A 339 -14.85 3.01 -13.48
N THR A 340 -15.16 1.71 -13.39
CA THR A 340 -15.83 1.07 -12.25
C THR A 340 -14.87 0.18 -11.46
N THR A 341 -13.69 -0.08 -12.02
CA THR A 341 -12.54 -0.75 -11.41
C THR A 341 -11.27 -0.04 -11.86
N LEU A 342 -10.18 -0.23 -11.12
CA LEU A 342 -8.89 0.36 -11.44
C LEU A 342 -8.32 -0.24 -12.72
N THR A 343 -7.67 0.59 -13.54
CA THR A 343 -7.01 0.15 -14.77
C THR A 343 -5.54 -0.18 -14.54
N GLU A 344 -4.97 -1.03 -15.38
CA GLU A 344 -3.56 -1.43 -15.38
C GLU A 344 -2.64 -0.28 -15.77
N ALA A 345 -3.05 0.56 -16.72
CA ALA A 345 -2.30 1.73 -17.17
C ALA A 345 -2.94 3.03 -16.66
N TRP A 346 -2.13 4.01 -16.28
CA TRP A 346 -2.61 5.31 -15.77
C TRP A 346 -3.52 6.08 -16.73
N ASP A 347 -3.28 5.96 -18.03
CA ASP A 347 -4.06 6.61 -19.10
C ASP A 347 -5.33 5.84 -19.50
N ALA A 348 -5.57 4.67 -18.89
CA ALA A 348 -6.66 3.78 -19.23
C ALA A 348 -6.61 3.33 -20.72
N ASP A 349 -5.41 2.96 -21.20
CA ASP A 349 -5.22 2.42 -22.55
C ASP A 349 -6.19 1.24 -22.79
N PRO A 350 -6.96 1.23 -23.88
CA PRO A 350 -7.90 0.15 -24.17
C PRO A 350 -7.24 -1.21 -24.41
N HIS A 351 -5.93 -1.28 -24.65
CA HIS A 351 -5.18 -2.53 -24.79
C HIS A 351 -4.69 -3.09 -23.45
N SER A 352 -4.66 -2.28 -22.40
CA SER A 352 -4.37 -2.71 -21.03
C SER A 352 -5.62 -3.20 -20.32
N SER A 353 -5.48 -3.91 -19.20
CA SER A 353 -6.62 -4.35 -18.40
C SER A 353 -7.36 -3.16 -17.79
N HIS A 354 -8.68 -3.19 -17.85
CA HIS A 354 -9.55 -2.24 -17.13
C HIS A 354 -10.04 -2.82 -15.80
N ASN A 355 -9.40 -3.87 -15.29
CA ASN A 355 -9.64 -4.43 -13.97
C ASN A 355 -8.35 -5.03 -13.44
N HIS A 356 -7.50 -4.19 -12.86
CA HIS A 356 -6.20 -4.55 -12.31
C HIS A 356 -5.96 -3.74 -11.03
N CYS A 357 -5.40 -4.34 -9.99
CA CYS A 357 -5.23 -3.64 -8.71
C CYS A 357 -3.83 -3.07 -8.46
N MET A 358 -2.84 -3.27 -9.36
CA MET A 358 -1.44 -2.91 -9.15
C MET A 358 -1.20 -1.40 -8.88
N LEU A 359 -2.01 -0.50 -9.40
CA LEU A 359 -1.88 0.95 -9.16
C LEU A 359 -2.71 1.44 -7.94
N GLY A 360 -3.16 0.53 -7.08
CA GLY A 360 -4.01 0.83 -5.92
C GLY A 360 -3.27 1.23 -4.65
N HIS A 361 -1.97 1.50 -4.68
CA HIS A 361 -1.14 1.68 -3.48
C HIS A 361 -1.55 2.84 -2.57
N VAL A 362 -2.21 3.86 -3.11
CA VAL A 362 -2.76 4.97 -2.31
C VAL A 362 -3.79 4.51 -1.28
N GLU A 363 -4.36 3.33 -1.44
CA GLU A 363 -5.24 2.71 -0.46
C GLU A 363 -4.55 2.55 0.91
N GLY A 364 -3.26 2.22 0.92
CA GLY A 364 -2.46 2.22 2.14
C GLY A 364 -2.36 3.59 2.81
N TRP A 365 -2.29 4.69 2.03
CA TRP A 365 -2.26 6.03 2.58
C TRP A 365 -3.57 6.45 3.25
N PHE A 366 -4.72 5.97 2.77
CA PHE A 366 -6.01 6.27 3.40
C PHE A 366 -6.04 5.80 4.86
N TYR A 367 -5.45 4.64 5.15
CA TYR A 367 -5.37 4.09 6.52
C TYR A 367 -4.14 4.57 7.29
N ARG A 368 -2.95 4.43 6.72
CA ARG A 368 -1.68 4.73 7.40
C ARG A 368 -1.35 6.22 7.45
N GLY A 369 -1.78 6.97 6.43
CA GLY A 369 -1.55 8.42 6.32
C GLY A 369 -2.72 9.22 6.88
N LEU A 370 -3.88 9.22 6.19
CA LEU A 370 -5.04 10.02 6.59
C LEU A 370 -5.64 9.57 7.92
N GLY A 371 -5.75 8.25 8.15
CA GLY A 371 -6.16 7.67 9.42
C GLY A 371 -5.03 7.63 10.45
N GLY A 372 -3.80 7.58 9.99
CA GLY A 372 -2.60 7.50 10.83
C GLY A 372 -2.37 6.17 11.53
N ILE A 373 -3.08 5.10 11.15
CA ILE A 373 -3.05 3.80 11.83
C ILE A 373 -1.85 2.99 11.33
N ARG A 374 -0.83 2.76 12.19
CA ARG A 374 0.40 2.05 11.85
C ARG A 374 0.71 0.99 12.89
N VAL A 375 0.96 -0.25 12.49
CA VAL A 375 1.34 -1.33 13.40
C VAL A 375 2.81 -1.17 13.83
N ASP A 376 3.08 -1.19 15.15
CA ASP A 376 4.44 -1.14 15.72
C ASP A 376 4.87 -2.49 16.26
N GLU A 377 3.96 -3.23 16.92
CA GLU A 377 4.19 -4.60 17.38
C GLU A 377 3.18 -5.56 16.78
N ALA A 378 3.66 -6.73 16.44
CA ALA A 378 2.88 -7.77 15.79
C ALA A 378 1.50 -8.01 16.43
N GLY A 379 0.48 -8.14 15.58
CA GLY A 379 -0.91 -8.29 15.97
C GLY A 379 -1.49 -7.03 16.61
N PHE A 380 -1.00 -5.85 16.27
CA PHE A 380 -1.49 -4.56 16.81
C PHE A 380 -1.46 -4.49 18.34
N ARG A 381 -0.50 -5.15 18.98
CA ARG A 381 -0.34 -5.08 20.43
C ARG A 381 0.04 -3.65 20.85
N ARG A 382 0.96 -3.05 20.10
CA ARG A 382 1.22 -1.62 20.08
C ARG A 382 1.10 -1.09 18.66
N PHE A 383 0.57 0.10 18.51
CA PHE A 383 0.39 0.76 17.23
C PHE A 383 0.48 2.28 17.38
N THR A 384 0.78 2.95 16.29
CA THR A 384 0.84 4.41 16.23
C THR A 384 -0.45 4.96 15.61
N LEU A 385 -0.94 6.06 16.17
CA LEU A 385 -1.96 6.94 15.59
C LEU A 385 -1.29 8.28 15.27
N ARG A 386 -0.98 8.49 13.98
CA ARG A 386 -0.28 9.69 13.47
C ARG A 386 -0.92 10.15 12.16
N PRO A 387 -2.12 10.78 12.22
CA PRO A 387 -2.78 11.23 11.01
C PRO A 387 -2.03 12.38 10.36
N VAL A 388 -1.98 12.33 9.04
CA VAL A 388 -1.59 13.46 8.20
C VAL A 388 -2.86 14.11 7.70
N MET A 389 -3.02 15.42 7.93
CA MET A 389 -4.26 16.14 7.66
C MET A 389 -4.05 17.16 6.54
N PRO A 390 -4.21 16.78 5.25
CA PRO A 390 -4.01 17.68 4.12
C PRO A 390 -4.92 18.91 4.18
N ARG A 391 -4.45 20.03 3.63
CA ARG A 391 -5.18 21.31 3.63
C ARG A 391 -6.50 21.27 2.88
N GLY A 392 -6.62 20.37 1.90
CA GLY A 392 -7.83 20.18 1.09
C GLY A 392 -8.93 19.35 1.75
N LEU A 393 -8.68 18.75 2.93
CA LEU A 393 -9.64 17.89 3.60
C LEU A 393 -10.14 18.50 4.91
N ASP A 394 -11.46 18.45 5.10
CA ASP A 394 -12.10 18.91 6.34
C ASP A 394 -12.45 17.75 7.30
N ARG A 395 -12.61 16.54 6.76
CA ARG A 395 -12.98 15.37 7.57
C ARG A 395 -12.42 14.09 6.96
N VAL A 396 -11.94 13.19 7.83
CA VAL A 396 -11.63 11.79 7.52
C VAL A 396 -12.10 10.90 8.64
N THR A 397 -12.70 9.76 8.30
CA THR A 397 -13.06 8.70 9.23
C THR A 397 -12.48 7.38 8.73
N VAL A 398 -11.63 6.77 9.55
CA VAL A 398 -11.06 5.46 9.31
C VAL A 398 -11.43 4.52 10.44
N ARG A 399 -11.92 3.34 10.09
CA ARG A 399 -12.16 2.23 11.01
C ARG A 399 -11.41 1.01 10.51
N TYR A 400 -10.74 0.34 11.42
CA TYR A 400 -10.03 -0.91 11.13
C TYR A 400 -10.23 -1.91 12.25
N ARG A 401 -10.74 -3.10 11.92
CA ARG A 401 -10.88 -4.19 12.87
C ARG A 401 -9.65 -5.07 12.85
N SER A 402 -8.72 -4.80 13.76
CA SER A 402 -7.54 -5.63 13.98
C SER A 402 -7.90 -6.94 14.69
N VAL A 403 -6.93 -7.86 14.82
CA VAL A 403 -7.08 -9.10 15.61
C VAL A 403 -7.36 -8.84 17.09
N ARG A 404 -7.22 -7.60 17.57
CA ARG A 404 -7.48 -7.19 18.96
C ARG A 404 -8.75 -6.39 19.15
N GLY A 405 -9.43 -6.03 18.08
CA GLY A 405 -10.64 -5.23 18.09
C GLY A 405 -10.57 -4.04 17.17
N GLU A 406 -11.61 -3.22 17.22
CA GLU A 406 -11.75 -2.06 16.35
C GLU A 406 -10.84 -0.91 16.78
N ILE A 407 -10.07 -0.39 15.83
CA ILE A 407 -9.32 0.84 15.91
C ILE A 407 -10.10 1.89 15.10
N VAL A 408 -10.34 3.06 15.69
CA VAL A 408 -10.97 4.19 14.99
C VAL A 408 -10.05 5.39 15.05
N SER A 409 -9.96 6.09 13.94
CA SER A 409 -9.33 7.40 13.81
C SER A 409 -10.24 8.29 12.97
N ALA A 410 -10.91 9.25 13.60
CA ALA A 410 -11.89 10.11 12.94
C ALA A 410 -11.62 11.57 13.32
N TRP A 411 -11.14 12.36 12.39
CA TRP A 411 -10.84 13.77 12.60
C TRP A 411 -11.68 14.68 11.71
N LYS A 412 -11.95 15.88 12.21
CA LYS A 412 -12.62 16.95 11.45
C LYS A 412 -12.07 18.32 11.84
N ARG A 413 -12.12 19.25 10.87
CA ARG A 413 -11.89 20.69 11.05
C ARG A 413 -13.23 21.42 11.05
N GLU A 414 -13.49 22.18 12.07
CA GLU A 414 -14.72 22.96 12.20
C GLU A 414 -14.52 24.10 13.20
N GLY A 415 -15.00 25.31 12.89
CA GLY A 415 -14.98 26.45 13.80
C GLY A 415 -13.59 26.86 14.28
N GLY A 416 -12.56 26.78 13.43
CA GLY A 416 -11.17 27.12 13.79
C GLY A 416 -10.49 26.10 14.72
N ARG A 417 -11.07 24.91 14.87
CA ARG A 417 -10.52 23.82 15.67
C ARG A 417 -10.49 22.51 14.88
N VAL A 418 -9.55 21.66 15.25
CA VAL A 418 -9.56 20.24 14.87
C VAL A 418 -10.14 19.43 16.04
N SER A 419 -11.03 18.50 15.72
CA SER A 419 -11.50 17.47 16.66
C SER A 419 -11.06 16.10 16.13
N TRP A 420 -10.57 15.23 17.00
CA TRP A 420 -10.10 13.90 16.64
C TRP A 420 -10.56 12.85 17.65
N MET A 421 -11.47 11.99 17.21
CA MET A 421 -11.92 10.85 17.98
C MET A 421 -11.06 9.65 17.65
N ILE A 422 -10.52 8.99 18.69
CA ILE A 422 -9.80 7.72 18.56
C ILE A 422 -10.44 6.64 19.41
N GLN A 423 -10.33 5.41 18.94
CA GLN A 423 -10.65 4.22 19.73
C GLN A 423 -9.44 3.29 19.74
N VAL A 424 -8.99 2.93 20.94
CA VAL A 424 -7.89 2.01 21.22
C VAL A 424 -8.50 0.72 21.79
N PRO A 425 -8.35 -0.44 21.12
CA PRO A 425 -8.97 -1.69 21.54
C PRO A 425 -8.45 -2.21 22.88
N PRO A 426 -9.17 -3.12 23.56
CA PRO A 426 -8.73 -3.72 24.82
C PRO A 426 -7.37 -4.42 24.72
N ASN A 427 -6.56 -4.31 25.77
CA ASN A 427 -5.23 -4.92 25.89
C ASN A 427 -4.25 -4.47 24.78
N THR A 428 -4.39 -3.23 24.32
CA THR A 428 -3.47 -2.60 23.40
C THR A 428 -3.03 -1.23 23.92
N GLU A 429 -1.96 -0.71 23.34
CA GLU A 429 -1.41 0.62 23.61
C GLU A 429 -1.21 1.35 22.28
N ALA A 430 -1.64 2.64 22.23
CA ALA A 430 -1.41 3.47 21.08
C ALA A 430 -0.39 4.57 21.40
N MET A 431 0.60 4.78 20.52
CA MET A 431 1.40 6.00 20.47
C MET A 431 0.64 7.02 19.62
N VAL A 432 0.19 8.10 20.26
CA VAL A 432 -0.65 9.13 19.64
C VAL A 432 0.20 10.36 19.32
N TYR A 433 0.11 10.86 18.10
CA TYR A 433 0.76 12.09 17.64
C TYR A 433 -0.31 13.11 17.24
N VAL A 434 -0.51 14.12 18.06
CA VAL A 434 -1.40 15.23 17.77
C VAL A 434 -0.61 16.29 17.01
N PRO A 435 -1.06 16.78 15.84
CA PRO A 435 -0.37 17.83 15.09
C PRO A 435 -0.60 19.23 15.73
N ALA A 436 -0.16 19.37 16.98
CA ALA A 436 -0.13 20.59 17.77
C ALA A 436 1.15 20.58 18.60
N ARG A 437 1.89 21.68 18.55
CA ARG A 437 3.18 21.83 19.24
C ARG A 437 3.01 22.16 20.72
N ASP A 438 2.00 22.98 21.05
CA ASP A 438 1.69 23.30 22.44
C ASP A 438 0.72 22.27 23.04
N SER A 439 1.24 21.43 23.92
CA SER A 439 0.43 20.45 24.64
C SER A 439 -0.66 21.09 25.53
N GLY A 440 -0.49 22.35 25.91
CA GLY A 440 -1.48 23.11 26.69
C GLY A 440 -2.73 23.48 25.89
N GLU A 441 -2.66 23.51 24.57
CA GLU A 441 -3.79 23.76 23.68
C GLU A 441 -4.61 22.49 23.35
N ILE A 442 -4.05 21.32 23.69
CA ILE A 442 -4.72 20.03 23.45
C ILE A 442 -5.66 19.71 24.59
N LEU A 443 -6.93 19.56 24.25
CA LEU A 443 -7.96 19.14 25.19
C LEU A 443 -8.41 17.71 24.85
N GLU A 444 -8.67 16.90 25.87
CA GLU A 444 -9.39 15.62 25.74
C GLU A 444 -10.74 15.80 26.45
N SER A 445 -11.85 15.62 25.71
CA SER A 445 -13.23 15.80 26.22
C SER A 445 -13.46 17.15 26.92
N GLY A 446 -12.70 18.17 26.52
CA GLY A 446 -12.75 19.53 27.12
C GLY A 446 -11.78 19.80 28.27
N GLU A 447 -11.12 18.77 28.79
CA GLU A 447 -10.12 18.88 29.85
C GLU A 447 -8.69 18.98 29.27
N PRO A 448 -7.80 19.76 29.91
CA PRO A 448 -6.40 19.81 29.48
C PRO A 448 -5.73 18.44 29.50
N LEU A 449 -4.86 18.18 28.54
CA LEU A 449 -4.17 16.88 28.37
C LEU A 449 -3.43 16.43 29.66
N SER A 450 -2.93 17.39 30.48
CA SER A 450 -2.26 17.12 31.74
C SER A 450 -3.17 16.58 32.85
N ALA A 451 -4.47 16.73 32.72
CA ALA A 451 -5.48 16.26 33.69
C ALA A 451 -6.08 14.89 33.29
N VAL A 452 -5.76 14.38 32.11
CA VAL A 452 -6.38 13.17 31.55
C VAL A 452 -5.73 11.91 32.10
N GLU A 453 -6.51 11.07 32.78
CA GLU A 453 -6.06 9.74 33.22
C GLU A 453 -5.76 8.85 31.99
N GLY A 454 -4.61 8.18 31.98
CA GLY A 454 -4.19 7.30 30.88
C GLY A 454 -3.32 7.95 29.81
N VAL A 455 -3.11 9.27 29.85
CA VAL A 455 -2.04 9.94 29.07
C VAL A 455 -0.71 9.70 29.76
N VAL A 456 0.22 9.06 29.04
CA VAL A 456 1.54 8.70 29.59
C VAL A 456 2.64 9.34 28.75
N ASP A 457 3.56 10.03 29.43
CA ASP A 457 4.81 10.58 28.87
C ASP A 457 4.59 11.56 27.69
N PRO A 458 3.82 12.66 27.88
CA PRO A 458 3.61 13.65 26.83
C PRO A 458 4.92 14.40 26.53
N ARG A 459 5.28 14.47 25.23
CA ARG A 459 6.50 15.14 24.75
C ARG A 459 6.23 15.83 23.43
N VAL A 460 6.89 16.95 23.20
CA VAL A 460 6.92 17.62 21.90
C VAL A 460 8.00 16.98 21.02
N GLU A 461 7.64 16.62 19.80
CA GLU A 461 8.52 16.06 18.78
C GLU A 461 8.25 16.75 17.44
N GLY A 462 9.16 17.64 17.04
CA GLY A 462 8.94 18.53 15.89
C GLY A 462 7.71 19.43 16.10
N GLU A 463 6.78 19.38 15.18
CA GLU A 463 5.54 20.15 15.21
C GLU A 463 4.36 19.37 15.85
N LYS A 464 4.65 18.25 16.51
CA LYS A 464 3.63 17.37 17.10
C LYS A 464 3.87 17.16 18.59
N THR A 465 2.78 16.98 19.33
CA THR A 465 2.83 16.44 20.69
C THR A 465 2.53 14.95 20.62
N ARG A 466 3.44 14.12 21.16
CA ARG A 466 3.24 12.67 21.26
C ARG A 466 3.05 12.22 22.69
N PHE A 467 2.23 11.19 22.89
CA PHE A 467 2.00 10.53 24.18
C PHE A 467 1.45 9.13 23.95
N ARG A 468 1.53 8.29 24.98
CA ARG A 468 0.94 6.95 24.95
C ARG A 468 -0.46 6.99 25.54
N MET A 469 -1.37 6.21 24.91
CA MET A 469 -2.74 6.01 25.37
C MET A 469 -3.04 4.52 25.52
N MET A 470 -3.74 4.21 26.62
CA MET A 470 -4.24 2.87 26.88
C MET A 470 -5.60 2.64 26.18
N SER A 471 -6.16 1.44 26.32
CA SER A 471 -7.49 1.10 25.78
C SER A 471 -8.56 2.09 26.23
N GLY A 472 -9.39 2.55 25.28
CA GLY A 472 -10.44 3.53 25.54
C GLY A 472 -10.94 4.22 24.28
N VAL A 473 -11.88 5.14 24.48
CA VAL A 473 -12.37 6.06 23.45
C VAL A 473 -12.06 7.48 23.93
N TYR A 474 -11.42 8.27 23.11
CA TYR A 474 -10.93 9.60 23.45
C TYR A 474 -11.33 10.61 22.38
N LEU A 475 -11.61 11.83 22.80
CA LEU A 475 -11.96 12.95 21.91
C LEU A 475 -11.01 14.13 22.13
N PHE A 476 -9.96 14.18 21.33
CA PHE A 476 -9.02 15.29 21.34
C PHE A 476 -9.53 16.48 20.55
N SER A 477 -9.16 17.69 20.98
CA SER A 477 -9.35 18.90 20.19
C SER A 477 -8.25 19.92 20.44
N TRP A 478 -7.89 20.68 19.39
CA TRP A 478 -6.88 21.74 19.44
C TRP A 478 -7.19 22.81 18.39
N PRO A 479 -6.61 24.03 18.47
CA PRO A 479 -6.76 25.05 17.43
C PRO A 479 -6.30 24.53 16.07
N ASP A 480 -7.05 24.82 15.00
CA ASP A 480 -6.64 24.41 13.65
C ASP A 480 -5.42 25.23 13.21
N PRO A 481 -4.26 24.61 12.92
CA PRO A 481 -3.08 25.34 12.49
C PRO A 481 -3.24 26.06 11.15
N LEU A 482 -4.29 25.74 10.39
CA LEU A 482 -4.62 26.42 9.12
C LEU A 482 -5.43 27.71 9.31
N GLY A 483 -5.90 28.00 10.52
CA GLY A 483 -6.60 29.24 10.87
C GLY A 483 -7.86 29.52 10.05
N ARG A 484 -8.56 28.48 9.56
CA ARG A 484 -9.78 28.65 8.78
C ARG A 484 -10.91 29.15 9.68
N GLU A 485 -11.39 30.38 9.42
CA GLU A 485 -12.63 30.87 10.03
C GLU A 485 -13.87 30.12 9.48
N PRO A 486 -14.98 30.02 10.26
CA PRO A 486 -16.22 29.43 9.80
C PRO A 486 -16.76 30.23 8.60
N GLY A 487 -16.66 29.70 7.40
CA GLY A 487 -17.18 30.35 6.20
C GLY A 487 -16.31 30.31 4.95
N ASP A 488 -15.04 29.91 5.05
CA ASP A 488 -14.20 29.68 3.87
C ASP A 488 -14.53 28.30 3.23
N GLY A 489 -15.78 28.15 2.81
CA GLY A 489 -16.24 27.06 1.97
C GLY A 489 -15.50 27.11 0.65
N GLY A 490 -14.85 26.01 0.27
CA GLY A 490 -14.24 25.85 -1.05
C GLY A 490 -15.21 26.19 -2.18
N PRO A 491 -14.70 26.36 -3.41
CA PRO A 491 -15.47 26.91 -4.50
C PRO A 491 -16.78 26.14 -4.68
N SER A 492 -17.89 26.85 -4.44
CA SER A 492 -19.22 26.37 -4.83
C SER A 492 -19.15 26.01 -6.31
N SER A 493 -19.49 24.78 -6.64
CA SER A 493 -19.82 24.38 -8.02
C SER A 493 -20.94 25.30 -8.51
N GLY A 494 -20.54 26.40 -9.13
CA GLY A 494 -21.46 27.26 -9.88
C GLY A 494 -22.04 26.44 -11.02
N GLY A 495 -23.27 26.04 -10.88
CA GLY A 495 -24.08 25.67 -12.00
C GLY A 495 -24.31 26.90 -12.87
N ASP A 496 -24.06 26.76 -14.15
CA ASP A 496 -24.77 27.53 -15.15
C ASP A 496 -24.75 26.76 -16.47
N GLY A 497 -26.01 26.62 -17.01
CA GLY A 497 -26.35 26.52 -18.42
C GLY A 497 -26.08 25.24 -19.18
#